data_aadd1827fdda04b5071e7a130c0b2032
#
_entry.id   aadd1827fdda04b5071e7a130c0b2032
#
_cell.length_a   1.000
_cell.length_b   1.000
_cell.length_c   1.000
_cell.angle_alpha   90.00
_cell.angle_beta   90.00
_cell.angle_gamma   90.00
#
_symmetry.space_group_name_H-M   'P 1'
#
loop_
_entity.id
_entity.type
_entity.pdbx_description
1 polymer ?
#
loop_
_entity_poly.entity_id
_entity_poly.type
_entity_poly.pdbx_seq_one_letter_code
_entity_poly.pdbx_strand_id
1 'polypeptide(L)'
;AKGLPVSTGLIAADPARRTATDREMLAKLSTPAMLRALDARADNGPRRAHTGLFPGASFPVMGAQKAIVILVEYDDFRFVYPDPHSYFNSMLNEKDFCDPTYGGTGSARDWFIENSAGKFVPQFDLYGPVKLAHSRSYYGANDFYGNDQAPEEMVIEACRALDDEIDFREYDRNGDGVVDNVFVFYAGGGEATGAGANTVWPHSYSLSSAEKSLTLDGVKIDTYGCTNEVVDNHPDGVGTFCHEFSHVIGLPDLYATSYTSSFTPGAWSALDYGPYNNIGRTPPLYSSFERNALGWMTPRQVRGATTVSLPPISENTALMVATGDENEFFLFETRRREGWD
;
A
#
# COMPACT_ATOMS: atom_id res chain seq x y z
N ALA A 1 24.94 -12.74 12.58
CA ALA A 1 24.64 -11.35 12.97
C ALA A 1 23.57 -10.89 12.00
N LYS A 2 22.32 -10.76 12.46
CA LYS A 2 21.27 -10.08 11.68
C LYS A 2 21.76 -8.64 11.51
N GLY A 3 22.01 -8.26 10.24
CA GLY A 3 22.63 -6.98 9.93
C GLY A 3 21.75 -5.84 10.40
N LEU A 4 22.25 -5.08 11.36
CA LEU A 4 21.71 -3.76 11.63
C LEU A 4 21.82 -2.93 10.35
N PRO A 5 20.80 -2.11 10.02
CA PRO A 5 20.90 -1.19 8.90
C PRO A 5 22.14 -0.32 9.08
N VAL A 6 23.04 -0.36 8.11
CA VAL A 6 24.25 0.48 8.11
C VAL A 6 23.95 1.68 7.23
N SER A 7 24.19 2.88 7.76
CA SER A 7 24.11 4.09 6.94
C SER A 7 25.07 3.96 5.75
N THR A 8 24.56 4.06 4.55
CA THR A 8 25.37 4.06 3.32
C THR A 8 26.07 5.40 3.09
N GLY A 9 25.70 6.43 3.85
CA GLY A 9 26.12 7.81 3.62
C GLY A 9 25.52 8.43 2.35
N LEU A 10 24.66 7.70 1.64
CA LEU A 10 23.97 8.20 0.46
C LEU A 10 22.63 8.82 0.86
N ILE A 11 22.36 9.97 0.27
CA ILE A 11 21.02 10.56 0.29
C ILE A 11 20.24 9.87 -0.81
N ALA A 12 19.08 9.31 -0.48
CA ALA A 12 18.19 8.72 -1.48
C ALA A 12 17.82 9.80 -2.51
N ALA A 13 18.29 9.63 -3.72
CA ALA A 13 18.00 10.55 -4.81
C ALA A 13 16.74 10.09 -5.57
N ASP A 14 15.95 11.05 -6.02
CA ASP A 14 14.88 10.86 -7.00
C ASP A 14 15.38 9.93 -8.13
N PRO A 15 14.60 8.91 -8.57
CA PRO A 15 14.97 7.99 -9.62
C PRO A 15 15.55 8.66 -10.87
N ALA A 16 14.97 9.79 -11.29
CA ALA A 16 15.44 10.55 -12.45
C ALA A 16 16.82 11.22 -12.25
N ARG A 17 17.28 11.33 -11.00
CA ARG A 17 18.55 11.98 -10.62
C ARG A 17 19.60 11.02 -10.11
N ARG A 18 19.30 9.72 -10.06
CA ARG A 18 20.24 8.72 -9.56
C ARG A 18 21.48 8.65 -10.41
N THR A 19 22.61 8.84 -9.76
CA THR A 19 23.92 8.57 -10.38
C THR A 19 24.15 7.07 -10.56
N ALA A 20 25.17 6.71 -11.33
CA ALA A 20 25.58 5.31 -11.43
C ALA A 20 25.94 4.71 -10.05
N THR A 21 26.54 5.51 -9.18
CA THR A 21 26.88 5.11 -7.80
C THR A 21 25.63 4.84 -6.96
N ASP A 22 24.60 5.69 -7.05
CA ASP A 22 23.35 5.49 -6.35
C ASP A 22 22.66 4.18 -6.79
N ARG A 23 22.63 3.92 -8.10
CA ARG A 23 22.06 2.68 -8.67
C ARG A 23 22.83 1.44 -8.23
N GLU A 24 24.15 1.50 -8.21
CA GLU A 24 24.98 0.39 -7.74
C GLU A 24 24.75 0.08 -6.26
N MET A 25 24.59 1.11 -5.43
CA MET A 25 24.32 0.94 -4.00
C MET A 25 22.89 0.42 -3.77
N LEU A 26 21.91 0.93 -4.47
CA LEU A 26 20.53 0.44 -4.40
C LEU A 26 20.42 -1.02 -4.86
N ALA A 27 21.20 -1.43 -5.88
CA ALA A 27 21.27 -2.82 -6.31
C ALA A 27 21.83 -3.77 -5.21
N LYS A 28 22.58 -3.25 -4.26
CA LYS A 28 23.05 -4.01 -3.10
C LYS A 28 22.03 -4.03 -1.93
N LEU A 29 21.07 -3.13 -1.94
CA LEU A 29 20.07 -2.96 -0.89
C LEU A 29 18.68 -3.52 -1.27
N SER A 30 18.43 -3.63 -2.55
CA SER A 30 17.13 -4.02 -3.12
C SER A 30 17.29 -5.07 -4.20
N THR A 31 16.22 -5.80 -4.48
CA THR A 31 16.25 -6.78 -5.57
C THR A 31 16.34 -6.09 -6.95
N PRO A 32 16.95 -6.73 -7.96
CA PRO A 32 16.98 -6.18 -9.30
C PRO A 32 15.59 -5.93 -9.92
N ALA A 33 14.60 -6.72 -9.55
CA ALA A 33 13.22 -6.52 -10.00
C ALA A 33 12.61 -5.24 -9.43
N MET A 34 12.75 -5.01 -8.12
CA MET A 34 12.30 -3.77 -7.47
C MET A 34 12.96 -2.53 -8.08
N LEU A 35 14.27 -2.60 -8.37
CA LEU A 35 14.97 -1.47 -9.00
C LEU A 35 14.44 -1.16 -10.39
N ARG A 36 14.18 -2.19 -11.22
CA ARG A 36 13.59 -2.00 -12.54
C ARG A 36 12.19 -1.38 -12.45
N ALA A 37 11.37 -1.84 -11.50
CA ALA A 37 10.04 -1.30 -11.28
C ALA A 37 10.08 0.17 -10.82
N LEU A 38 11.00 0.52 -9.92
CA LEU A 38 11.19 1.89 -9.47
C LEU A 38 11.66 2.82 -10.60
N ASP A 39 12.62 2.35 -11.43
CA ASP A 39 13.09 3.09 -12.59
C ASP A 39 12.00 3.23 -13.67
N ALA A 40 11.19 2.20 -13.89
CA ALA A 40 10.06 2.24 -14.82
C ALA A 40 8.98 3.26 -14.37
N ARG A 41 8.73 3.39 -13.08
CA ARG A 41 7.85 4.45 -12.54
C ARG A 41 8.36 5.85 -12.88
N ALA A 42 9.68 6.08 -12.78
CA ALA A 42 10.27 7.36 -13.12
C ALA A 42 10.14 7.71 -14.60
N ASP A 43 10.19 6.71 -15.48
CA ASP A 43 10.23 6.91 -16.93
C ASP A 43 8.83 7.03 -17.58
N ASN A 44 7.80 6.45 -16.96
CA ASN A 44 6.48 6.30 -17.60
C ASN A 44 5.40 7.28 -17.09
N GLY A 45 5.72 8.19 -16.15
CA GLY A 45 4.77 9.13 -15.56
C GLY A 45 3.73 8.48 -14.63
N PRO A 46 2.78 9.27 -14.10
CA PRO A 46 1.84 8.79 -13.11
C PRO A 46 0.84 7.84 -13.73
N ARG A 47 1.00 6.56 -13.49
CA ARG A 47 -0.04 5.57 -13.74
C ARG A 47 -0.99 5.59 -12.55
N ARG A 48 -2.22 6.06 -12.75
CA ARG A 48 -3.31 6.02 -11.74
C ARG A 48 -2.89 6.51 -10.34
N ALA A 49 -2.05 7.55 -10.26
CA ALA A 49 -1.66 8.14 -9.00
C ALA A 49 -2.83 8.91 -8.38
N HIS A 50 -3.03 8.75 -7.09
CA HIS A 50 -3.98 9.58 -6.34
C HIS A 50 -3.40 10.99 -6.18
N THR A 51 -3.98 11.97 -6.87
CA THR A 51 -3.52 13.36 -6.94
C THR A 51 -4.34 14.30 -6.07
N GLY A 52 -4.67 13.97 -4.87
CA GLY A 52 -5.43 14.88 -4.01
C GLY A 52 -5.20 14.60 -2.53
N LEU A 53 -5.24 15.64 -1.72
CA LEU A 53 -5.36 15.48 -0.28
C LEU A 53 -6.77 14.93 0.00
N PHE A 54 -6.84 13.66 0.40
CA PHE A 54 -8.05 13.02 0.89
C PHE A 54 -9.28 13.11 -0.03
N PRO A 55 -9.21 12.73 -1.30
CA PRO A 55 -10.38 12.75 -2.16
C PRO A 55 -11.37 11.69 -1.68
N GLY A 56 -12.32 12.10 -0.84
CA GLY A 56 -13.57 11.39 -0.58
C GLY A 56 -13.47 9.92 -0.20
N ALA A 57 -12.43 9.52 0.55
CA ALA A 57 -12.34 8.15 1.04
C ALA A 57 -13.56 7.85 1.89
N SER A 58 -14.34 6.87 1.48
CA SER A 58 -15.54 6.42 2.20
C SER A 58 -15.18 5.46 3.33
N PHE A 59 -14.00 4.81 3.27
CA PHE A 59 -13.61 3.80 4.26
C PHE A 59 -13.43 4.41 5.65
N PRO A 60 -14.14 3.91 6.68
CA PRO A 60 -14.04 4.45 8.04
C PRO A 60 -12.67 4.16 8.67
N VAL A 61 -11.99 5.19 9.14
CA VAL A 61 -10.62 5.12 9.68
C VAL A 61 -10.55 5.06 11.21
N MET A 62 -11.67 4.83 11.89
CA MET A 62 -11.74 4.74 13.35
C MET A 62 -12.48 3.49 13.81
N GLY A 63 -12.03 2.93 14.94
CA GLY A 63 -12.64 1.76 15.57
C GLY A 63 -12.32 0.45 14.85
N ALA A 64 -13.09 -0.58 15.15
CA ALA A 64 -12.99 -1.87 14.48
C ALA A 64 -13.73 -1.80 13.13
N GLN A 65 -13.02 -2.09 12.06
CA GLN A 65 -13.53 -2.07 10.69
C GLN A 65 -13.25 -3.39 9.98
N LYS A 66 -14.19 -3.84 9.16
CA LYS A 66 -14.01 -4.99 8.28
C LYS A 66 -13.69 -4.52 6.87
N ALA A 67 -12.81 -5.24 6.20
CA ALA A 67 -12.47 -5.04 4.79
C ALA A 67 -12.46 -6.38 4.05
N ILE A 68 -13.03 -6.40 2.86
CA ILE A 68 -13.01 -7.60 1.99
C ILE A 68 -11.65 -7.70 1.33
N VAL A 69 -11.06 -8.91 1.38
CA VAL A 69 -9.88 -9.28 0.60
C VAL A 69 -10.17 -10.56 -0.16
N ILE A 70 -9.97 -10.57 -1.47
CA ILE A 70 -10.25 -11.72 -2.32
C ILE A 70 -8.94 -12.19 -2.98
N LEU A 71 -8.66 -13.48 -2.85
CA LEU A 71 -7.59 -14.14 -3.59
C LEU A 71 -8.10 -14.56 -4.96
N VAL A 72 -7.33 -14.27 -6.03
CA VAL A 72 -7.70 -14.68 -7.39
C VAL A 72 -6.58 -15.41 -8.11
N GLU A 73 -6.94 -16.46 -8.84
CA GLU A 73 -6.09 -17.19 -9.77
C GLU A 73 -6.56 -16.95 -11.20
N TYR A 74 -5.61 -16.88 -12.12
CA TYR A 74 -5.92 -16.78 -13.55
C TYR A 74 -6.19 -18.15 -14.17
N ASP A 75 -6.76 -18.20 -15.37
CA ASP A 75 -6.93 -19.47 -16.07
C ASP A 75 -5.59 -20.16 -16.37
N ASP A 76 -4.56 -19.37 -16.65
CA ASP A 76 -3.21 -19.79 -17.00
C ASP A 76 -2.17 -19.71 -15.87
N PHE A 77 -2.53 -19.17 -14.69
CA PHE A 77 -1.58 -19.02 -13.59
C PHE A 77 -2.27 -19.13 -12.21
N ARG A 78 -1.66 -19.91 -11.30
CA ARG A 78 -2.14 -20.15 -9.94
C ARG A 78 -1.19 -19.60 -8.92
N PHE A 79 -1.65 -19.49 -7.67
CA PHE A 79 -0.79 -19.19 -6.54
C PHE A 79 0.39 -20.15 -6.49
N VAL A 80 1.57 -19.61 -6.23
CA VAL A 80 2.82 -20.36 -6.07
C VAL A 80 2.84 -21.05 -4.71
N TYR A 81 2.22 -20.42 -3.71
CA TYR A 81 2.14 -20.97 -2.36
C TYR A 81 1.05 -22.04 -2.25
N PRO A 82 1.34 -23.18 -1.57
CA PRO A 82 0.41 -24.32 -1.56
C PRO A 82 -0.88 -24.07 -0.81
N ASP A 83 -0.88 -23.18 0.17
CA ASP A 83 -2.05 -22.77 0.95
C ASP A 83 -2.10 -21.23 1.05
N PRO A 84 -2.47 -20.57 -0.05
CA PRO A 84 -2.47 -19.12 -0.10
C PRO A 84 -3.47 -18.51 0.89
N HIS A 85 -4.63 -19.13 1.09
CA HIS A 85 -5.63 -18.60 2.00
C HIS A 85 -5.11 -18.54 3.45
N SER A 86 -4.54 -19.61 3.96
CA SER A 86 -3.98 -19.63 5.31
C SER A 86 -2.82 -18.64 5.46
N TYR A 87 -1.92 -18.62 4.48
CA TYR A 87 -0.76 -17.74 4.49
C TYR A 87 -1.15 -16.26 4.50
N PHE A 88 -1.98 -15.84 3.54
CA PHE A 88 -2.40 -14.45 3.43
C PHE A 88 -3.30 -14.01 4.60
N ASN A 89 -4.12 -14.92 5.13
CA ASN A 89 -4.90 -14.60 6.33
C ASN A 89 -3.97 -14.30 7.53
N SER A 90 -2.93 -15.10 7.74
CA SER A 90 -1.95 -14.84 8.80
C SER A 90 -1.17 -13.55 8.55
N MET A 91 -0.71 -13.32 7.31
CA MET A 91 0.01 -12.11 6.93
C MET A 91 -0.82 -10.82 7.13
N LEU A 92 -2.13 -10.90 6.90
CA LEU A 92 -3.01 -9.74 7.04
C LEU A 92 -3.48 -9.52 8.48
N ASN A 93 -3.73 -10.57 9.27
CA ASN A 93 -4.49 -10.48 10.50
C ASN A 93 -3.79 -11.00 11.76
N GLU A 94 -2.84 -11.94 11.64
CA GLU A 94 -2.24 -12.60 12.78
C GLU A 94 -1.33 -11.66 13.56
N LYS A 95 -1.57 -11.56 14.85
CA LYS A 95 -0.76 -10.71 15.72
C LYS A 95 0.71 -11.18 15.74
N ASP A 96 1.61 -10.23 15.60
CA ASP A 96 3.06 -10.44 15.59
C ASP A 96 3.51 -11.42 14.47
N PHE A 97 2.78 -11.43 13.33
CA PHE A 97 3.11 -12.30 12.21
C PHE A 97 4.56 -12.12 11.76
N CYS A 98 5.24 -13.25 11.63
CA CYS A 98 6.62 -13.29 11.18
C CYS A 98 6.76 -14.51 10.26
N ASP A 99 7.02 -14.26 8.98
CA ASP A 99 7.20 -15.36 8.03
C ASP A 99 8.33 -16.27 8.50
N PRO A 100 8.11 -17.60 8.60
CA PRO A 100 9.08 -18.52 9.18
C PRO A 100 10.38 -18.64 8.37
N THR A 101 10.34 -18.27 7.09
CA THR A 101 11.50 -18.35 6.18
C THR A 101 12.16 -16.98 6.01
N TYR A 102 11.36 -15.94 5.85
CA TYR A 102 11.83 -14.63 5.41
C TYR A 102 11.77 -13.56 6.51
N GLY A 103 11.11 -13.85 7.63
CA GLY A 103 10.93 -12.92 8.73
C GLY A 103 9.86 -11.88 8.45
N GLY A 104 9.81 -10.84 9.26
CA GLY A 104 8.83 -9.75 9.18
C GLY A 104 8.67 -9.09 10.54
N THR A 105 7.97 -7.96 10.56
CA THR A 105 7.78 -7.16 11.79
C THR A 105 6.40 -7.38 12.41
N GLY A 106 5.43 -7.81 11.64
CA GLY A 106 4.05 -8.04 12.06
C GLY A 106 3.14 -8.21 10.85
N SER A 107 1.84 -8.35 11.10
CA SER A 107 0.80 -8.37 10.06
C SER A 107 0.45 -6.95 9.57
N ALA A 108 -0.28 -6.88 8.46
CA ALA A 108 -0.86 -5.61 8.01
C ALA A 108 -1.74 -4.98 9.10
N ARG A 109 -2.53 -5.79 9.79
CA ARG A 109 -3.35 -5.34 10.92
C ARG A 109 -2.52 -4.74 12.05
N ASP A 110 -1.39 -5.37 12.42
CA ASP A 110 -0.47 -4.83 13.43
C ASP A 110 0.08 -3.47 13.02
N TRP A 111 0.46 -3.33 11.75
CA TRP A 111 0.98 -2.08 11.20
C TRP A 111 -0.03 -0.94 11.29
N PHE A 112 -1.29 -1.17 10.91
CA PHE A 112 -2.35 -0.15 11.03
C PHE A 112 -2.69 0.17 12.49
N ILE A 113 -2.71 -0.82 13.38
CA ILE A 113 -2.95 -0.60 14.82
C ILE A 113 -1.85 0.27 15.40
N GLU A 114 -0.57 0.00 15.09
CA GLU A 114 0.54 0.80 15.60
C GLU A 114 0.52 2.22 15.03
N ASN A 115 0.30 2.38 13.72
CA ASN A 115 0.18 3.69 13.09
C ASN A 115 -0.91 4.57 13.70
N SER A 116 -2.03 3.98 14.05
CA SER A 116 -3.17 4.68 14.63
C SER A 116 -3.13 4.82 16.15
N ALA A 117 -2.12 4.28 16.82
CA ALA A 117 -2.09 4.11 18.27
C ALA A 117 -3.38 3.43 18.80
N GLY A 118 -3.83 2.38 18.08
CA GLY A 118 -5.01 1.59 18.42
C GLY A 118 -6.35 2.23 18.08
N LYS A 119 -6.38 3.38 17.43
CA LYS A 119 -7.64 4.04 17.05
C LYS A 119 -8.32 3.38 15.86
N PHE A 120 -7.58 2.75 14.98
CA PHE A 120 -8.07 1.99 13.84
C PHE A 120 -7.64 0.53 13.99
N VAL A 121 -8.59 -0.38 13.97
CA VAL A 121 -8.39 -1.81 14.18
C VAL A 121 -9.04 -2.56 13.02
N PRO A 122 -8.36 -2.67 11.86
CA PRO A 122 -8.92 -3.37 10.71
C PRO A 122 -8.96 -4.88 10.96
N GLN A 123 -9.96 -5.52 10.38
CA GLN A 123 -10.06 -6.95 10.20
C GLN A 123 -10.23 -7.21 8.70
N PHE A 124 -9.29 -7.93 8.11
CA PHE A 124 -9.31 -8.27 6.69
C PHE A 124 -9.97 -9.65 6.52
N ASP A 125 -11.22 -9.65 6.08
CA ASP A 125 -11.97 -10.89 5.83
C ASP A 125 -11.56 -11.45 4.46
N LEU A 126 -10.86 -12.59 4.46
CA LEU A 126 -10.23 -13.18 3.29
C LEU A 126 -11.10 -14.26 2.67
N TYR A 127 -11.28 -14.20 1.35
CA TYR A 127 -12.08 -15.11 0.54
C TYR A 127 -11.28 -15.70 -0.64
N GLY A 128 -11.76 -16.79 -1.19
CA GLY A 128 -11.13 -17.47 -2.34
C GLY A 128 -10.04 -18.47 -1.95
N PRO A 129 -9.15 -18.91 -2.87
CA PRO A 129 -8.92 -18.34 -4.23
C PRO A 129 -10.04 -18.59 -5.22
N VAL A 130 -10.42 -17.53 -5.94
CA VAL A 130 -11.34 -17.60 -7.08
C VAL A 130 -10.54 -17.82 -8.35
N LYS A 131 -10.97 -18.79 -9.18
CA LYS A 131 -10.39 -18.96 -10.51
C LYS A 131 -11.12 -18.07 -11.52
N LEU A 132 -10.39 -17.13 -12.10
CA LEU A 132 -10.87 -16.22 -13.14
C LEU A 132 -11.01 -16.92 -14.51
N ALA A 133 -11.82 -16.35 -15.39
CA ALA A 133 -12.14 -16.93 -16.70
C ALA A 133 -11.03 -16.75 -17.73
N HIS A 134 -10.13 -15.76 -17.56
CA HIS A 134 -9.15 -15.38 -18.57
C HIS A 134 -7.71 -15.53 -18.07
N SER A 135 -6.77 -15.43 -19.00
CA SER A 135 -5.33 -15.45 -18.73
C SER A 135 -4.88 -14.18 -18.00
N ARG A 136 -3.75 -14.28 -17.33
CA ARG A 136 -3.10 -13.14 -16.67
C ARG A 136 -2.91 -11.94 -17.61
N SER A 137 -2.51 -12.19 -18.85
CA SER A 137 -2.31 -11.14 -19.84
C SER A 137 -3.61 -10.46 -20.31
N TYR A 138 -4.75 -11.10 -20.18
CA TYR A 138 -6.04 -10.46 -20.49
C TYR A 138 -6.31 -9.28 -19.55
N TYR A 139 -6.03 -9.45 -18.26
CA TYR A 139 -6.27 -8.39 -17.25
C TYR A 139 -5.14 -7.37 -17.18
N GLY A 140 -3.88 -7.83 -17.30
CA GLY A 140 -2.71 -7.02 -16.99
C GLY A 140 -1.81 -6.68 -18.18
N ALA A 141 -2.15 -7.07 -19.43
CA ALA A 141 -1.33 -6.62 -20.54
C ALA A 141 -1.47 -5.12 -20.75
N ASN A 142 -0.35 -4.44 -20.98
CA ASN A 142 -0.34 -3.01 -21.20
C ASN A 142 -1.00 -2.62 -22.53
N ASP A 143 -1.84 -1.59 -22.49
CA ASP A 143 -2.33 -0.89 -23.67
C ASP A 143 -1.23 -0.02 -24.31
N PHE A 144 -1.59 0.75 -25.35
CA PHE A 144 -0.66 1.65 -26.04
C PHE A 144 -0.07 2.72 -25.10
N TYR A 145 -0.78 3.10 -24.05
CA TYR A 145 -0.35 4.11 -23.07
C TYR A 145 0.37 3.51 -21.87
N GLY A 146 0.49 2.19 -21.84
CA GLY A 146 1.14 1.45 -20.77
C GLY A 146 0.26 1.26 -19.53
N ASN A 147 -1.06 1.27 -19.67
CA ASN A 147 -1.99 0.90 -18.61
C ASN A 147 -2.47 -0.53 -18.81
N ASP A 148 -2.80 -1.22 -17.71
CA ASP A 148 -3.43 -2.54 -17.75
C ASP A 148 -4.76 -2.49 -18.52
N GLN A 149 -5.04 -3.52 -19.32
CA GLN A 149 -6.20 -3.52 -20.23
C GLN A 149 -7.53 -3.68 -19.52
N ALA A 150 -7.63 -4.57 -18.53
CA ALA A 150 -8.92 -4.90 -17.90
C ALA A 150 -8.81 -5.32 -16.42
N PRO A 151 -8.03 -4.64 -15.57
CA PRO A 151 -7.86 -5.06 -14.17
C PRO A 151 -9.16 -4.97 -13.37
N GLU A 152 -10.08 -4.06 -13.74
CA GLU A 152 -11.40 -3.94 -13.13
C GLU A 152 -12.29 -5.15 -13.42
N GLU A 153 -12.12 -5.86 -14.53
CA GLU A 153 -12.88 -7.07 -14.82
C GLU A 153 -12.48 -8.22 -13.90
N MET A 154 -11.20 -8.29 -13.49
CA MET A 154 -10.72 -9.21 -12.45
C MET A 154 -11.54 -9.05 -11.15
N VAL A 155 -11.75 -7.81 -10.72
CA VAL A 155 -12.51 -7.49 -9.51
C VAL A 155 -13.99 -7.86 -9.67
N ILE A 156 -14.59 -7.53 -10.81
CA ILE A 156 -15.99 -7.84 -11.11
C ILE A 156 -16.23 -9.34 -11.11
N GLU A 157 -15.35 -10.11 -11.76
CA GLU A 157 -15.45 -11.58 -11.79
C GLU A 157 -15.30 -12.18 -10.40
N ALA A 158 -14.32 -11.71 -9.62
CA ALA A 158 -14.07 -12.18 -8.27
C ALA A 158 -15.29 -11.95 -7.35
N CYS A 159 -15.87 -10.76 -7.38
CA CYS A 159 -17.05 -10.44 -6.57
C CYS A 159 -18.26 -11.29 -6.98
N ARG A 160 -18.51 -11.46 -8.29
CA ARG A 160 -19.62 -12.29 -8.78
C ARG A 160 -19.48 -13.76 -8.43
N ALA A 161 -18.25 -14.28 -8.44
CA ALA A 161 -17.98 -15.68 -8.08
C ALA A 161 -18.25 -15.97 -6.60
N LEU A 162 -18.21 -14.95 -5.76
CA LEU A 162 -18.39 -15.06 -4.31
C LEU A 162 -19.72 -14.45 -3.81
N ASP A 163 -20.65 -14.11 -4.71
CA ASP A 163 -21.94 -13.50 -4.40
C ASP A 163 -22.79 -14.33 -3.42
N ASP A 164 -22.71 -15.67 -3.54
CA ASP A 164 -23.38 -16.60 -2.63
C ASP A 164 -22.68 -16.78 -1.26
N GLU A 165 -21.42 -16.31 -1.13
CA GLU A 165 -20.59 -16.50 0.07
C GLU A 165 -20.44 -15.21 0.89
N ILE A 166 -20.49 -14.05 0.23
CA ILE A 166 -20.27 -12.71 0.83
C ILE A 166 -21.58 -11.95 0.84
N ASP A 167 -22.05 -11.54 2.01
CA ASP A 167 -23.03 -10.47 2.11
C ASP A 167 -22.33 -9.11 2.00
N PHE A 168 -22.32 -8.52 0.82
CA PHE A 168 -21.62 -7.25 0.54
C PHE A 168 -22.18 -6.07 1.36
N ARG A 169 -23.40 -6.15 1.90
CA ARG A 169 -23.98 -5.12 2.78
C ARG A 169 -23.23 -4.98 4.11
N GLU A 170 -22.57 -6.04 4.56
CA GLU A 170 -21.76 -5.98 5.79
C GLU A 170 -20.55 -5.05 5.66
N TYR A 171 -20.16 -4.71 4.43
CA TYR A 171 -18.99 -3.91 4.08
C TYR A 171 -19.34 -2.49 3.57
N ASP A 172 -20.59 -2.10 3.63
CA ASP A 172 -21.08 -0.72 3.59
C ASP A 172 -21.19 -0.22 5.04
N ARG A 173 -20.04 0.15 5.62
CA ARG A 173 -19.94 0.48 7.05
C ARG A 173 -20.45 1.87 7.40
N ASN A 174 -20.49 2.76 6.41
CA ASN A 174 -20.99 4.11 6.54
C ASN A 174 -22.49 4.23 6.17
N GLY A 175 -23.08 3.21 5.53
CA GLY A 175 -24.50 3.13 5.19
C GLY A 175 -24.89 4.01 3.99
N ASP A 176 -23.97 4.29 3.07
CA ASP A 176 -24.23 5.14 1.91
C ASP A 176 -24.69 4.36 0.67
N GLY A 177 -24.80 3.04 0.76
CA GLY A 177 -25.21 2.13 -0.32
C GLY A 177 -24.06 1.69 -1.22
N VAL A 178 -22.82 1.95 -0.80
CA VAL A 178 -21.61 1.56 -1.53
C VAL A 178 -20.71 0.75 -0.60
N VAL A 179 -20.18 -0.37 -1.06
CA VAL A 179 -19.14 -1.13 -0.36
C VAL A 179 -17.92 -0.25 -0.20
N ASP A 180 -17.41 -0.11 1.03
CA ASP A 180 -16.31 0.81 1.33
C ASP A 180 -15.05 0.54 0.50
N ASN A 181 -14.70 -0.74 0.28
CA ASN A 181 -13.65 -1.18 -0.66
C ASN A 181 -13.67 -2.70 -0.86
N VAL A 182 -13.20 -3.16 -2.02
CA VAL A 182 -12.82 -4.56 -2.28
C VAL A 182 -11.34 -4.61 -2.60
N PHE A 183 -10.58 -5.44 -1.92
CA PHE A 183 -9.15 -5.62 -2.20
C PHE A 183 -8.88 -7.00 -2.81
N VAL A 184 -8.00 -7.07 -3.82
CA VAL A 184 -7.69 -8.31 -4.53
C VAL A 184 -6.20 -8.62 -4.44
N PHE A 185 -5.85 -9.83 -3.96
CA PHE A 185 -4.53 -10.42 -4.18
C PHE A 185 -4.59 -11.35 -5.39
N TYR A 186 -3.77 -11.08 -6.39
CA TYR A 186 -3.68 -11.91 -7.58
C TYR A 186 -2.43 -12.79 -7.57
N ALA A 187 -2.57 -13.99 -8.14
CA ALA A 187 -1.52 -14.99 -8.20
C ALA A 187 -0.31 -14.52 -9.02
N GLY A 188 0.88 -14.80 -8.53
CA GLY A 188 2.15 -14.48 -9.17
C GLY A 188 2.66 -13.07 -8.88
N GLY A 189 3.61 -12.62 -9.70
CA GLY A 189 4.23 -11.30 -9.57
C GLY A 189 3.46 -10.21 -10.31
N GLY A 190 3.61 -8.97 -9.86
CA GLY A 190 3.06 -7.77 -10.49
C GLY A 190 4.07 -7.02 -11.36
N GLU A 191 3.59 -6.15 -12.24
CA GLU A 191 4.45 -5.35 -13.11
C GLU A 191 5.37 -4.43 -12.28
N ALA A 192 4.87 -3.85 -11.20
CA ALA A 192 5.62 -2.97 -10.30
C ALA A 192 6.85 -3.67 -9.68
N THR A 193 6.81 -4.99 -9.54
CA THR A 193 7.89 -5.80 -9.01
C THR A 193 8.72 -6.48 -10.11
N GLY A 194 8.49 -6.13 -11.38
CA GLY A 194 9.29 -6.56 -12.51
C GLY A 194 8.87 -7.88 -13.16
N ALA A 195 7.66 -8.36 -12.91
CA ALA A 195 7.14 -9.58 -13.56
C ALA A 195 6.83 -9.38 -15.06
N GLY A 196 6.80 -8.13 -15.52
CA GLY A 196 6.69 -7.78 -16.95
C GLY A 196 5.33 -7.18 -17.33
N ALA A 197 5.28 -6.58 -18.52
CA ALA A 197 4.15 -5.79 -19.05
C ALA A 197 2.89 -6.60 -19.40
N ASN A 198 2.84 -7.88 -19.08
CA ASN A 198 1.67 -8.74 -19.21
C ASN A 198 1.08 -9.12 -17.86
N THR A 199 1.43 -8.39 -16.81
CA THR A 199 0.97 -8.62 -15.45
C THR A 199 0.38 -7.35 -14.89
N VAL A 200 -0.64 -7.48 -14.03
CA VAL A 200 -1.32 -6.34 -13.43
C VAL A 200 -0.34 -5.52 -12.58
N TRP A 201 -0.42 -4.21 -12.70
CA TRP A 201 0.27 -3.27 -11.80
C TRP A 201 -0.53 -3.15 -10.51
N PRO A 202 0.07 -3.32 -9.30
CA PRO A 202 -0.61 -3.04 -8.04
C PRO A 202 -1.14 -1.60 -8.02
N HIS A 203 -2.41 -1.41 -7.68
CA HIS A 203 -3.04 -0.09 -7.68
C HIS A 203 -4.33 -0.06 -6.86
N SER A 204 -4.76 1.14 -6.53
CA SER A 204 -6.10 1.44 -6.04
C SER A 204 -6.86 2.29 -7.07
N TYR A 205 -8.13 1.93 -7.35
CA TYR A 205 -8.93 2.60 -8.39
C TYR A 205 -10.44 2.44 -8.14
N SER A 206 -11.28 2.79 -9.12
CA SER A 206 -12.73 2.59 -9.05
C SER A 206 -13.30 2.03 -10.36
N LEU A 207 -14.33 1.20 -10.24
CA LEU A 207 -15.06 0.64 -11.39
C LEU A 207 -15.70 1.76 -12.21
N SER A 208 -16.28 2.77 -11.55
CA SER A 208 -16.91 3.91 -12.23
C SER A 208 -15.92 4.75 -13.05
N SER A 209 -14.67 4.89 -12.60
CA SER A 209 -13.62 5.56 -13.38
C SER A 209 -13.17 4.74 -14.59
N ALA A 210 -13.40 3.44 -14.58
CA ALA A 210 -13.19 2.54 -15.71
C ALA A 210 -14.49 2.34 -16.56
N GLU A 211 -15.51 3.18 -16.34
CA GLU A 211 -16.82 3.09 -17.02
C GLU A 211 -17.53 1.74 -16.79
N LYS A 212 -17.27 1.08 -15.68
CA LYS A 212 -17.89 -0.17 -15.24
C LYS A 212 -18.81 0.06 -14.04
N SER A 213 -19.70 -0.87 -13.80
CA SER A 213 -20.56 -0.86 -12.60
C SER A 213 -20.88 -2.27 -12.15
N LEU A 214 -20.94 -2.45 -10.84
CA LEU A 214 -21.35 -3.70 -10.22
C LEU A 214 -22.24 -3.39 -9.01
N THR A 215 -23.35 -4.13 -8.87
CA THR A 215 -24.23 -4.07 -7.71
C THR A 215 -24.55 -5.50 -7.30
N LEU A 216 -24.24 -5.87 -6.07
CA LEU A 216 -24.54 -7.15 -5.45
C LEU A 216 -25.23 -6.87 -4.10
N ASP A 217 -26.15 -7.70 -3.67
CA ASP A 217 -26.92 -7.54 -2.43
C ASP A 217 -27.62 -6.18 -2.26
N GLY A 218 -27.77 -5.42 -3.35
CA GLY A 218 -28.38 -4.10 -3.32
C GLY A 218 -27.42 -2.95 -2.96
N VAL A 219 -26.13 -3.22 -2.75
CA VAL A 219 -25.07 -2.21 -2.58
C VAL A 219 -24.17 -2.16 -3.81
N LYS A 220 -23.67 -0.96 -4.14
CA LYS A 220 -22.75 -0.74 -5.24
C LYS A 220 -21.34 -1.13 -4.83
N ILE A 221 -20.62 -1.84 -5.68
CA ILE A 221 -19.19 -2.06 -5.57
C ILE A 221 -18.50 -1.10 -6.53
N ASP A 222 -17.62 -0.24 -6.04
CA ASP A 222 -16.97 0.79 -6.85
C ASP A 222 -15.47 0.88 -6.62
N THR A 223 -15.03 1.21 -5.42
CA THR A 223 -13.62 1.33 -5.09
C THR A 223 -12.96 -0.03 -4.88
N TYR A 224 -11.78 -0.20 -5.45
CA TYR A 224 -10.99 -1.42 -5.25
C TYR A 224 -9.50 -1.12 -5.16
N GLY A 225 -8.76 -2.04 -4.55
CA GLY A 225 -7.31 -2.11 -4.59
C GLY A 225 -6.87 -3.49 -5.04
N CYS A 226 -5.65 -3.61 -5.56
CA CYS A 226 -5.07 -4.91 -5.86
C CYS A 226 -3.56 -4.93 -5.67
N THR A 227 -3.03 -6.11 -5.36
CA THR A 227 -1.59 -6.37 -5.25
C THR A 227 -1.25 -7.82 -5.62
N ASN A 228 0.04 -8.09 -5.78
CA ASN A 228 0.58 -9.37 -6.23
C ASN A 228 0.90 -10.31 -5.07
N GLU A 229 0.99 -11.60 -5.39
CA GLU A 229 1.40 -12.65 -4.47
C GLU A 229 2.90 -12.61 -4.16
N VAL A 230 3.75 -12.47 -5.18
CA VAL A 230 5.19 -12.71 -5.07
C VAL A 230 6.04 -11.60 -5.67
N VAL A 231 7.22 -11.42 -5.08
CA VAL A 231 8.34 -10.63 -5.58
C VAL A 231 9.57 -11.53 -5.62
N ASP A 232 10.25 -11.64 -6.76
CA ASP A 232 11.48 -12.45 -6.91
C ASP A 232 11.34 -13.89 -6.36
N ASN A 233 10.19 -14.55 -6.57
CA ASN A 233 9.84 -15.89 -6.07
C ASN A 233 9.73 -16.01 -4.54
N HIS A 234 9.59 -14.93 -3.81
CA HIS A 234 9.20 -14.92 -2.40
C HIS A 234 7.79 -14.35 -2.25
N PRO A 235 7.07 -14.63 -1.15
CA PRO A 235 5.85 -13.87 -0.86
C PRO A 235 6.20 -12.38 -0.82
N ASP A 236 5.40 -11.56 -1.50
CA ASP A 236 5.44 -10.13 -1.25
C ASP A 236 5.02 -9.90 0.22
N GLY A 237 5.69 -9.00 0.90
CA GLY A 237 5.35 -8.68 2.28
C GLY A 237 4.08 -7.82 2.36
N VAL A 238 3.78 -7.38 3.58
CA VAL A 238 2.62 -6.49 3.84
C VAL A 238 2.75 -5.11 3.21
N GLY A 239 3.94 -4.73 2.74
CA GLY A 239 4.28 -3.35 2.35
C GLY A 239 3.44 -2.83 1.21
N THR A 240 3.35 -3.56 0.08
CA THR A 240 2.55 -3.14 -1.07
C THR A 240 1.07 -3.10 -0.71
N PHE A 241 0.57 -4.09 0.04
CA PHE A 241 -0.80 -4.07 0.55
C PHE A 241 -1.06 -2.84 1.43
N CYS A 242 -0.17 -2.53 2.38
CA CYS A 242 -0.31 -1.37 3.25
C CYS A 242 -0.28 -0.07 2.44
N HIS A 243 0.54 0.02 1.39
CA HIS A 243 0.56 1.17 0.48
C HIS A 243 -0.77 1.34 -0.24
N GLU A 244 -1.25 0.32 -0.94
CA GLU A 244 -2.50 0.41 -1.71
C GLU A 244 -3.73 0.59 -0.79
N PHE A 245 -3.74 -0.05 0.37
CA PHE A 245 -4.82 0.15 1.34
C PHE A 245 -4.76 1.54 2.01
N SER A 246 -3.60 2.18 2.03
CA SER A 246 -3.49 3.59 2.44
C SER A 246 -4.25 4.53 1.52
N HIS A 247 -4.34 4.21 0.23
CA HIS A 247 -5.19 4.96 -0.71
C HIS A 247 -6.67 4.73 -0.43
N VAL A 248 -7.05 3.51 -0.05
CA VAL A 248 -8.42 3.19 0.36
C VAL A 248 -8.88 4.05 1.54
N ILE A 249 -8.00 4.28 2.52
CA ILE A 249 -8.27 5.15 3.66
C ILE A 249 -7.99 6.63 3.40
N GLY A 250 -7.69 7.03 2.15
CA GLY A 250 -7.67 8.41 1.69
C GLY A 250 -6.31 9.10 1.65
N LEU A 251 -5.21 8.39 1.84
CA LEU A 251 -3.88 8.99 1.74
C LEU A 251 -3.37 8.99 0.28
N PRO A 252 -2.75 10.09 -0.19
CA PRO A 252 -2.17 10.17 -1.52
C PRO A 252 -0.76 9.60 -1.57
N ASP A 253 -0.29 9.33 -2.79
CA ASP A 253 1.13 9.09 -3.03
C ASP A 253 1.98 10.29 -2.60
N LEU A 254 3.13 10.01 -1.98
CA LEU A 254 4.12 11.02 -1.60
C LEU A 254 5.37 10.98 -2.48
N TYR A 255 5.47 10.06 -3.43
CA TYR A 255 6.49 10.14 -4.48
C TYR A 255 6.08 11.16 -5.55
N ALA A 256 7.05 11.63 -6.35
CA ALA A 256 6.78 12.56 -7.43
C ALA A 256 5.95 11.88 -8.54
N THR A 257 4.67 12.23 -8.64
CA THR A 257 3.73 11.73 -9.67
C THR A 257 3.82 12.50 -10.98
N SER A 258 4.67 13.51 -11.05
CA SER A 258 4.95 14.32 -12.25
C SER A 258 6.46 14.35 -12.51
N TYR A 259 6.86 14.68 -13.74
CA TYR A 259 8.27 14.81 -14.14
C TYR A 259 9.05 15.95 -13.45
N THR A 260 8.53 16.50 -12.38
CA THR A 260 9.22 17.51 -11.59
C THR A 260 10.21 16.87 -10.64
N SER A 261 11.41 17.42 -10.57
CA SER A 261 12.44 17.03 -9.62
C SER A 261 12.09 17.53 -8.21
N SER A 262 11.28 16.78 -7.49
CA SER A 262 10.94 17.09 -6.11
C SER A 262 11.68 16.15 -5.16
N PHE A 263 12.06 16.65 -4.00
CA PHE A 263 12.48 15.77 -2.92
C PHE A 263 11.24 15.06 -2.38
N THR A 264 11.35 13.75 -2.22
CA THR A 264 10.32 12.91 -1.65
C THR A 264 10.84 12.18 -0.43
N PRO A 265 10.00 11.69 0.48
CA PRO A 265 10.45 11.01 1.69
C PRO A 265 11.17 9.68 1.42
N GLY A 266 11.04 9.10 0.23
CA GLY A 266 11.74 7.88 -0.18
C GLY A 266 11.37 6.68 0.70
N ALA A 267 12.39 5.94 1.14
CA ALA A 267 12.22 4.74 1.97
C ALA A 267 11.65 5.02 3.38
N TRP A 268 11.50 6.28 3.75
CA TRP A 268 10.92 6.69 5.04
C TRP A 268 9.40 6.86 5.02
N SER A 269 8.76 6.66 3.88
CA SER A 269 7.31 6.76 3.75
C SER A 269 6.72 5.49 3.13
N ALA A 270 5.66 4.98 3.74
CA ALA A 270 4.86 3.91 3.17
C ALA A 270 4.14 4.32 1.87
N LEU A 271 4.00 5.62 1.61
CA LEU A 271 3.39 6.19 0.40
C LEU A 271 4.41 6.65 -0.64
N ASP A 272 5.67 6.19 -0.50
CA ASP A 272 6.76 6.39 -1.45
C ASP A 272 7.50 5.05 -1.64
N TYR A 273 8.79 4.95 -1.38
CA TYR A 273 9.56 3.72 -1.54
C TYR A 273 9.58 2.80 -0.31
N GLY A 274 9.02 3.25 0.81
CA GLY A 274 8.96 2.49 2.06
C GLY A 274 8.29 1.13 1.97
N PRO A 275 7.26 0.91 1.13
CA PRO A 275 6.65 -0.41 0.94
C PRO A 275 7.63 -1.54 0.61
N TYR A 276 8.75 -1.22 -0.01
CA TYR A 276 9.75 -2.21 -0.43
C TYR A 276 10.84 -2.49 0.62
N ASN A 277 10.79 -1.84 1.79
CA ASN A 277 11.76 -2.11 2.85
C ASN A 277 11.69 -3.57 3.31
N ASN A 278 12.87 -4.20 3.48
CA ASN A 278 12.98 -5.60 3.87
C ASN A 278 12.15 -6.53 2.96
N ILE A 279 12.15 -6.29 1.65
CA ILE A 279 11.35 -7.04 0.65
C ILE A 279 9.86 -7.02 1.05
N GLY A 280 9.33 -5.83 1.31
CA GLY A 280 7.92 -5.62 1.64
C GLY A 280 7.50 -6.02 3.07
N ARG A 281 8.41 -6.49 3.93
CA ARG A 281 8.05 -7.06 5.24
C ARG A 281 8.15 -6.09 6.40
N THR A 282 8.71 -4.91 6.16
CA THR A 282 8.89 -3.88 7.19
C THR A 282 8.66 -2.49 6.58
N PRO A 283 7.43 -2.19 6.09
CA PRO A 283 7.11 -0.84 5.66
C PRO A 283 7.26 0.12 6.86
N PRO A 284 7.78 1.35 6.65
CA PRO A 284 7.96 2.30 7.75
C PRO A 284 6.60 2.75 8.28
N LEU A 285 6.59 3.23 9.50
CA LEU A 285 5.41 3.88 10.08
C LEU A 285 5.05 5.15 9.27
N TYR A 286 3.77 5.51 9.29
CA TYR A 286 3.32 6.80 8.79
C TYR A 286 4.02 7.96 9.50
N SER A 287 4.28 9.01 8.77
CA SER A 287 4.75 10.27 9.33
C SER A 287 3.67 10.95 10.19
N SER A 288 4.08 11.94 10.95
CA SER A 288 3.17 12.79 11.71
C SER A 288 2.15 13.52 10.83
N PHE A 289 2.47 13.76 9.55
CA PHE A 289 1.55 14.35 8.59
C PHE A 289 0.40 13.40 8.29
N GLU A 290 0.68 12.16 7.88
CA GLU A 290 -0.32 11.16 7.54
C GLU A 290 -1.19 10.80 8.75
N ARG A 291 -0.59 10.61 9.93
CA ARG A 291 -1.33 10.32 11.17
C ARG A 291 -2.23 11.48 11.60
N ASN A 292 -1.76 12.73 11.44
CA ASN A 292 -2.57 13.91 11.73
C ASN A 292 -3.75 14.03 10.75
N ALA A 293 -3.50 13.77 9.48
CA ALA A 293 -4.49 13.84 8.44
C ALA A 293 -5.62 12.83 8.63
N LEU A 294 -5.29 11.61 9.07
CA LEU A 294 -6.27 10.57 9.42
C LEU A 294 -6.94 10.79 10.79
N GLY A 295 -6.58 11.85 11.53
CA GLY A 295 -7.10 12.10 12.87
C GLY A 295 -6.53 11.16 13.96
N TRP A 296 -5.49 10.39 13.63
CA TRP A 296 -4.88 9.45 14.55
C TRP A 296 -3.91 10.13 15.53
N MET A 297 -3.37 11.28 15.14
CA MET A 297 -2.46 12.11 15.95
C MET A 297 -2.91 13.57 15.94
N THR A 298 -2.64 14.27 17.04
CA THR A 298 -2.70 15.73 17.12
C THR A 298 -1.32 16.24 17.52
N PRO A 299 -0.55 16.83 16.60
CA PRO A 299 0.76 17.37 16.92
C PRO A 299 0.68 18.48 17.97
N ARG A 300 1.62 18.49 18.92
CA ARG A 300 1.73 19.56 19.92
C ARG A 300 2.22 20.85 19.26
N GLN A 301 1.44 21.90 19.35
CA GLN A 301 1.87 23.22 18.86
C GLN A 301 2.98 23.82 19.73
N VAL A 302 4.03 24.31 19.09
CA VAL A 302 5.13 25.03 19.71
C VAL A 302 5.08 26.48 19.26
N ARG A 303 5.13 27.39 20.21
CA ARG A 303 5.09 28.84 19.97
C ARG A 303 6.33 29.49 20.62
N GLY A 304 7.11 30.21 19.82
CA GLY A 304 8.33 30.89 20.27
C GLY A 304 9.50 29.94 20.53
N ALA A 305 10.64 30.52 20.92
CA ALA A 305 11.84 29.77 21.22
C ALA A 305 11.67 28.92 22.47
N THR A 306 11.87 27.61 22.35
CA THR A 306 11.76 26.67 23.46
C THR A 306 12.62 25.43 23.22
N THR A 307 12.95 24.71 24.28
CA THR A 307 13.57 23.39 24.21
C THR A 307 12.54 22.35 24.60
N VAL A 308 12.33 21.36 23.75
CA VAL A 308 11.35 20.30 23.95
C VAL A 308 12.02 18.95 23.74
N SER A 309 11.77 18.00 24.64
CA SER A 309 12.08 16.60 24.39
C SER A 309 10.98 16.02 23.50
N LEU A 310 11.37 15.37 22.41
CA LEU A 310 10.47 14.77 21.45
C LEU A 310 10.68 13.24 21.44
N PRO A 311 9.74 12.48 22.00
CA PRO A 311 9.75 11.03 21.89
C PRO A 311 9.61 10.54 20.43
N PRO A 312 9.95 9.29 20.12
CA PRO A 312 9.81 8.76 18.77
C PRO A 312 8.34 8.68 18.33
N ILE A 313 8.14 8.66 17.00
CA ILE A 313 6.80 8.61 16.37
C ILE A 313 6.00 7.35 16.78
N SER A 314 6.67 6.26 17.16
CA SER A 314 6.04 5.08 17.74
C SER A 314 5.27 5.36 19.03
N GLU A 315 5.63 6.41 19.78
CA GLU A 315 4.86 6.90 20.94
C GLU A 315 3.73 7.88 20.53
N ASN A 316 3.40 7.96 19.26
CA ASN A 316 2.35 8.80 18.67
C ASN A 316 2.49 10.29 19.03
N THR A 317 3.69 10.82 18.96
CA THR A 317 4.03 12.20 19.31
C THR A 317 4.71 12.94 18.16
N ALA A 318 4.35 14.22 17.99
CA ALA A 318 4.98 15.14 17.04
C ALA A 318 4.85 16.58 17.52
N LEU A 319 5.65 17.48 16.97
CA LEU A 319 5.55 18.91 17.19
C LEU A 319 5.14 19.61 15.90
N MET A 320 4.34 20.67 16.05
CA MET A 320 3.94 21.55 14.96
C MET A 320 4.40 22.98 15.25
N VAL A 321 5.02 23.60 14.27
CA VAL A 321 5.36 25.04 14.28
C VAL A 321 4.63 25.68 13.10
N ALA A 322 3.70 26.57 13.39
CA ALA A 322 3.02 27.36 12.36
C ALA A 322 3.99 28.40 11.76
N THR A 323 3.84 28.65 10.46
CA THR A 323 4.48 29.76 9.78
C THR A 323 3.63 31.03 9.86
N GLY A 324 3.97 32.06 9.09
CA GLY A 324 3.11 33.25 8.93
C GLY A 324 1.94 33.03 7.98
N ASP A 325 1.91 31.92 7.24
CA ASP A 325 0.83 31.51 6.35
C ASP A 325 -0.05 30.47 7.08
N GLU A 326 -1.36 30.65 7.03
CA GLU A 326 -2.31 29.75 7.70
C GLU A 326 -2.34 28.33 7.11
N ASN A 327 -1.90 28.19 5.86
CA ASN A 327 -1.85 26.91 5.12
C ASN A 327 -0.47 26.24 5.20
N GLU A 328 0.50 26.86 5.90
CA GLU A 328 1.87 26.37 5.98
C GLU A 328 2.32 26.14 7.42
N PHE A 329 2.91 24.99 7.67
CA PHE A 329 3.47 24.63 8.98
C PHE A 329 4.64 23.65 8.84
N PHE A 330 5.47 23.58 9.86
CA PHE A 330 6.48 22.53 9.99
C PHE A 330 6.03 21.50 11.00
N LEU A 331 6.19 20.21 10.64
CA LEU A 331 6.04 19.08 11.55
C LEU A 331 7.42 18.53 11.88
N PHE A 332 7.62 18.20 13.16
CA PHE A 332 8.84 17.59 13.66
C PHE A 332 8.49 16.28 14.35
N GLU A 333 9.18 15.23 13.96
CA GLU A 333 9.12 13.90 14.54
C GLU A 333 10.52 13.33 14.72
N THR A 334 10.64 12.32 15.57
CA THR A 334 11.86 11.52 15.67
C THR A 334 11.53 10.07 15.40
N ARG A 335 12.46 9.33 14.81
CA ARG A 335 12.32 7.91 14.53
C ARG A 335 13.46 7.14 15.18
N ARG A 336 13.18 5.91 15.59
CA ARG A 336 14.17 4.94 16.03
C ARG A 336 14.15 3.78 15.07
N ARG A 337 15.30 3.16 14.86
CA ARG A 337 15.41 1.93 14.07
C ARG A 337 14.98 0.72 14.89
N GLU A 338 13.70 0.67 15.23
CA GLU A 338 13.06 -0.36 16.04
C GLU A 338 11.68 -0.67 15.45
N GLY A 339 11.26 -1.94 15.47
CA GLY A 339 9.95 -2.34 14.94
C GLY A 339 9.82 -2.09 13.45
N TRP A 340 8.93 -1.21 13.07
CA TRP A 340 8.65 -0.86 11.68
C TRP A 340 9.56 0.22 11.08
N ASP A 341 10.30 0.98 11.88
CA ASP A 341 11.20 2.07 11.42
C ASP A 341 12.66 1.66 11.26
#